data_eba74f9692b68c53431a925f82beea7e
#
_entry.id   eba74f9692b68c53431a925f82beea7e
#
_cell.length_a   1.000
_cell.length_b   1.000
_cell.length_c   1.000
_cell.angle_alpha   90.00
_cell.angle_beta   90.00
_cell.angle_gamma   90.00
#
_symmetry.space_group_name_H-M   'P 1'
#
loop_
_entity.id
_entity.type
_entity.pdbx_description
1 polymer ?
#
loop_
_entity_poly.entity_id
_entity_poly.type
_entity_poly.pdbx_seq_one_letter_code
_entity_poly.pdbx_strand_id
1 'polypeptide(L)'
;MQGSLFSDYYLNYKFPEPQYLGSKYIHRAWIEQFIPVDTEVVLDAFGGSQSIAYLMKQLGKTTYTNDFLNFNYQIGKALIENAGELLTKEDIDILFSQNHNPSEYNLMEGLFSNLFFCPEEAALLDSFRSNVPRLQNTFKQALSLSVMCRSITRKVTMGHFAHTQALKYAADPIRVKRNRSLIRPVRDIFLDILPDYNAAVFNNQKSNKSFHKNILELLPTLSNIDLVYFDPPYCNSHADYQ
;
A
#
# COMPACT_ATOMS: atom_id res chain seq x y z
N MET A 1 -17.43 -21.77 23.52
CA MET A 1 -16.60 -20.98 22.60
C MET A 1 -16.57 -21.72 21.26
N GLN A 2 -17.50 -21.43 20.37
CA GLN A 2 -17.46 -21.94 18.99
C GLN A 2 -16.81 -20.83 18.15
N GLY A 3 -15.47 -20.88 18.00
CA GLY A 3 -14.79 -20.10 16.98
C GLY A 3 -15.28 -20.55 15.62
N SER A 4 -15.71 -19.63 14.79
CA SER A 4 -16.20 -19.90 13.44
C SER A 4 -15.06 -20.56 12.65
N LEU A 5 -15.31 -21.76 12.11
CA LEU A 5 -14.41 -22.48 11.19
C LEU A 5 -13.94 -21.66 9.96
N PHE A 6 -14.59 -20.52 9.69
CA PHE A 6 -14.28 -19.64 8.58
C PHE A 6 -13.18 -18.60 8.92
N SER A 7 -13.02 -18.18 10.19
CA SER A 7 -12.00 -17.20 10.57
C SER A 7 -10.57 -17.73 10.42
N ASP A 8 -10.35 -19.03 10.71
CA ASP A 8 -9.02 -19.63 10.64
C ASP A 8 -8.49 -19.73 9.19
N TYR A 9 -9.38 -19.82 8.20
CA TYR A 9 -8.96 -19.93 6.80
C TYR A 9 -8.34 -18.64 6.26
N TYR A 10 -8.91 -17.48 6.58
CA TYR A 10 -8.40 -16.19 6.06
C TYR A 10 -7.20 -15.67 6.85
N LEU A 11 -6.95 -16.12 8.07
CA LEU A 11 -5.77 -15.77 8.87
C LEU A 11 -4.46 -16.27 8.25
N ASN A 12 -4.52 -17.25 7.36
CA ASN A 12 -3.35 -17.74 6.62
C ASN A 12 -2.83 -16.74 5.57
N TYR A 13 -3.64 -15.77 5.13
CA TYR A 13 -3.19 -14.70 4.24
C TYR A 13 -2.36 -13.69 5.01
N LYS A 14 -1.10 -13.52 4.60
CA LYS A 14 -0.18 -12.62 5.28
C LYS A 14 -0.25 -11.22 4.69
N PHE A 15 -0.57 -10.24 5.51
CA PHE A 15 -0.46 -8.82 5.10
C PHE A 15 1.01 -8.47 4.85
N PRO A 16 1.36 -7.85 3.69
CA PRO A 16 2.72 -7.40 3.45
C PRO A 16 3.10 -6.34 4.47
N GLU A 17 4.18 -6.57 5.22
CA GLU A 17 4.58 -5.67 6.30
C GLU A 17 4.78 -4.24 5.80
N PRO A 18 4.00 -3.26 6.29
CA PRO A 18 4.08 -1.90 5.81
C PRO A 18 5.30 -1.19 6.40
N GLN A 19 5.93 -0.37 5.58
CA GLN A 19 6.88 0.63 6.06
C GLN A 19 6.16 1.98 6.08
N TYR A 20 5.31 2.15 7.10
CA TYR A 20 4.42 3.29 7.24
C TYR A 20 4.51 3.84 8.66
N LEU A 21 4.79 5.14 8.78
CA LEU A 21 4.87 5.81 10.09
C LEU A 21 3.48 5.82 10.74
N GLY A 22 3.40 5.34 11.98
CA GLY A 22 2.13 5.23 12.70
C GLY A 22 1.32 3.97 12.39
N SER A 23 1.84 3.02 11.58
CA SER A 23 1.15 1.75 11.33
C SER A 23 0.80 1.00 12.62
N LYS A 24 -0.44 0.52 12.70
CA LYS A 24 -0.92 -0.31 13.81
C LYS A 24 -0.66 -1.80 13.60
N TYR A 25 0.19 -2.16 12.64
CA TYR A 25 0.49 -3.55 12.29
C TYR A 25 0.88 -4.41 13.50
N ILE A 26 1.74 -3.89 14.37
CA ILE A 26 2.17 -4.61 15.60
C ILE A 26 1.08 -4.70 16.68
N HIS A 27 0.05 -3.89 16.60
CA HIS A 27 -1.04 -3.83 17.59
C HIS A 27 -2.28 -4.63 17.17
N ARG A 28 -2.26 -5.29 16.00
CA ARG A 28 -3.44 -5.98 15.44
C ARG A 28 -4.05 -6.99 16.41
N ALA A 29 -3.24 -7.86 17.02
CA ALA A 29 -3.72 -8.86 17.97
C ALA A 29 -4.34 -8.25 19.23
N TRP A 30 -3.91 -7.08 19.63
CA TRP A 30 -4.53 -6.34 20.74
C TRP A 30 -5.84 -5.69 20.30
N ILE A 31 -5.89 -5.03 19.15
CA ILE A 31 -7.09 -4.38 18.61
C ILE A 31 -8.20 -5.41 18.37
N GLU A 32 -7.87 -6.59 17.88
CA GLU A 32 -8.82 -7.69 17.61
C GLU A 32 -9.67 -8.02 18.85
N GLN A 33 -9.11 -7.93 20.07
CA GLN A 33 -9.81 -8.26 21.32
C GLN A 33 -10.96 -7.31 21.64
N PHE A 34 -11.00 -6.14 21.00
CA PHE A 34 -12.04 -5.12 21.21
C PHE A 34 -13.11 -5.11 20.11
N ILE A 35 -13.00 -5.99 19.12
CA ILE A 35 -14.01 -6.13 18.06
C ILE A 35 -15.16 -6.97 18.61
N PRO A 36 -16.41 -6.42 18.71
CA PRO A 36 -17.55 -7.21 19.14
C PRO A 36 -17.79 -8.42 18.22
N VAL A 37 -18.18 -9.54 18.79
CA VAL A 37 -18.33 -10.81 18.05
C VAL A 37 -19.41 -10.72 16.97
N ASP A 38 -20.47 -9.99 17.23
CA ASP A 38 -21.62 -9.78 16.37
C ASP A 38 -21.42 -8.69 15.29
N THR A 39 -20.25 -8.03 15.27
CA THR A 39 -19.88 -7.10 14.20
C THR A 39 -19.82 -7.80 12.86
N GLU A 40 -20.54 -7.30 11.86
CA GLU A 40 -20.50 -7.81 10.48
C GLU A 40 -19.89 -6.82 9.50
N VAL A 41 -20.18 -5.53 9.63
CA VAL A 41 -19.74 -4.46 8.73
C VAL A 41 -18.86 -3.46 9.49
N VAL A 42 -17.64 -3.28 9.02
CA VAL A 42 -16.66 -2.41 9.65
C VAL A 42 -16.22 -1.31 8.68
N LEU A 43 -16.06 -0.09 9.19
CA LEU A 43 -15.39 1.01 8.51
C LEU A 43 -14.07 1.33 9.21
N ASP A 44 -12.95 1.20 8.50
CA ASP A 44 -11.68 1.84 8.88
C ASP A 44 -11.66 3.25 8.27
N ALA A 45 -11.90 4.25 9.11
CA ALA A 45 -12.13 5.64 8.67
C ALA A 45 -10.86 6.35 8.19
N PHE A 46 -9.68 5.89 8.65
CA PHE A 46 -8.36 6.42 8.33
C PHE A 46 -7.39 5.26 8.07
N GLY A 47 -7.56 4.59 6.93
CA GLY A 47 -6.93 3.31 6.62
C GLY A 47 -5.41 3.28 6.72
N GLY A 48 -4.73 4.40 6.43
CA GLY A 48 -3.28 4.51 6.51
C GLY A 48 -2.58 3.35 5.79
N SER A 49 -1.82 2.56 6.55
CA SER A 49 -1.18 1.35 6.01
C SER A 49 -2.13 0.23 5.62
N GLN A 50 -3.43 0.35 5.88
CA GLN A 50 -4.48 -0.66 5.68
C GLN A 50 -4.36 -1.92 6.57
N SER A 51 -3.49 -1.89 7.57
CA SER A 51 -3.22 -3.08 8.40
C SER A 51 -4.42 -3.51 9.25
N ILE A 52 -5.25 -2.57 9.69
CA ILE A 52 -6.47 -2.85 10.47
C ILE A 52 -7.62 -3.24 9.55
N ALA A 53 -7.83 -2.54 8.44
CA ALA A 53 -8.81 -2.96 7.44
C ALA A 53 -8.52 -4.39 6.94
N TYR A 54 -7.24 -4.73 6.73
CA TYR A 54 -6.85 -6.09 6.32
C TYR A 54 -7.17 -7.14 7.39
N LEU A 55 -6.91 -6.82 8.68
CA LEU A 55 -7.31 -7.69 9.80
C LEU A 55 -8.83 -7.92 9.79
N MET A 56 -9.66 -6.87 9.62
CA MET A 56 -11.11 -7.02 9.56
C MET A 56 -11.56 -7.93 8.41
N LYS A 57 -10.92 -7.79 7.24
CA LYS A 57 -11.16 -8.67 6.09
C LYS A 57 -10.76 -10.12 6.40
N GLN A 58 -9.62 -10.35 7.09
CA GLN A 58 -9.19 -11.68 7.54
C GLN A 58 -10.17 -12.31 8.54
N LEU A 59 -10.79 -11.52 9.39
CA LEU A 59 -11.83 -11.94 10.33
C LEU A 59 -13.19 -12.21 9.66
N GLY A 60 -13.25 -12.15 8.31
CA GLY A 60 -14.46 -12.43 7.54
C GLY A 60 -15.50 -11.31 7.59
N LYS A 61 -15.14 -10.12 8.05
CA LYS A 61 -16.05 -8.96 8.09
C LYS A 61 -16.21 -8.33 6.71
N THR A 62 -17.35 -7.72 6.43
CA THR A 62 -17.49 -6.75 5.33
C THR A 62 -16.69 -5.53 5.71
N THR A 63 -15.64 -5.23 4.98
CA THR A 63 -14.68 -4.22 5.35
C THR A 63 -14.73 -3.05 4.38
N TYR A 64 -15.07 -1.88 4.91
CA TYR A 64 -14.92 -0.61 4.24
C TYR A 64 -13.69 0.09 4.79
N THR A 65 -12.91 0.71 3.92
CA THR A 65 -11.75 1.51 4.32
C THR A 65 -11.78 2.83 3.59
N ASN A 66 -11.33 3.88 4.23
CA ASN A 66 -11.22 5.20 3.64
C ASN A 66 -9.87 5.82 3.97
N ASP A 67 -9.30 6.55 3.02
CA ASP A 67 -8.16 7.41 3.30
C ASP A 67 -8.21 8.64 2.38
N PHE A 68 -7.75 9.77 2.89
CA PHE A 68 -7.66 11.00 2.12
C PHE A 68 -6.44 11.01 1.18
N LEU A 69 -5.39 10.25 1.52
CA LEU A 69 -4.19 10.14 0.72
C LEU A 69 -4.36 9.07 -0.36
N ASN A 70 -4.10 9.47 -1.61
CA ASN A 70 -4.28 8.59 -2.75
C ASN A 70 -3.46 7.30 -2.64
N PHE A 71 -2.23 7.35 -2.16
CA PHE A 71 -1.41 6.13 -2.07
C PHE A 71 -1.97 5.12 -1.07
N ASN A 72 -2.53 5.57 0.08
CA ASN A 72 -3.20 4.71 1.05
C ASN A 72 -4.49 4.12 0.47
N TYR A 73 -5.27 4.93 -0.26
CA TYR A 73 -6.43 4.46 -1.01
C TYR A 73 -6.06 3.36 -2.01
N GLN A 74 -4.94 3.51 -2.74
CA GLN A 74 -4.48 2.47 -3.69
C GLN A 74 -4.16 1.16 -2.98
N ILE A 75 -3.56 1.20 -1.78
CA ILE A 75 -3.32 -0.01 -0.97
C ILE A 75 -4.66 -0.64 -0.55
N GLY A 76 -5.62 0.17 -0.10
CA GLY A 76 -6.96 -0.29 0.23
C GLY A 76 -7.67 -0.94 -0.96
N LYS A 77 -7.59 -0.32 -2.13
CA LYS A 77 -8.15 -0.88 -3.36
C LYS A 77 -7.46 -2.19 -3.77
N ALA A 78 -6.13 -2.26 -3.63
CA ALA A 78 -5.33 -3.43 -3.98
C ALA A 78 -5.56 -4.64 -3.07
N LEU A 79 -5.71 -4.44 -1.76
CA LEU A 79 -5.69 -5.52 -0.78
C LEU A 79 -7.02 -5.72 -0.04
N ILE A 80 -7.84 -4.67 0.09
CA ILE A 80 -9.13 -4.77 0.79
C ILE A 80 -10.25 -5.03 -0.22
N GLU A 81 -10.44 -4.16 -1.20
CA GLU A 81 -11.51 -4.26 -2.19
C GLU A 81 -11.27 -5.38 -3.22
N ASN A 82 -10.02 -5.56 -3.63
CA ASN A 82 -9.62 -6.61 -4.57
C ASN A 82 -9.90 -8.01 -4.00
N ALA A 83 -10.57 -8.84 -4.77
CA ALA A 83 -10.98 -10.19 -4.38
C ALA A 83 -10.20 -11.32 -5.11
N GLY A 84 -9.29 -11.00 -6.04
CA GLY A 84 -8.58 -12.06 -6.78
C GLY A 84 -7.75 -11.60 -7.96
N GLU A 85 -7.74 -10.31 -8.30
CA GLU A 85 -6.94 -9.80 -9.41
C GLU A 85 -5.46 -9.69 -9.02
N LEU A 86 -4.61 -10.42 -9.71
CA LEU A 86 -3.18 -10.52 -9.47
C LEU A 86 -2.38 -9.93 -10.64
N LEU A 87 -1.19 -9.43 -10.37
CA LEU A 87 -0.25 -9.06 -11.42
C LEU A 87 0.42 -10.30 -12.01
N THR A 88 0.30 -10.43 -13.33
CA THR A 88 0.92 -11.51 -14.11
C THR A 88 2.25 -11.08 -14.71
N LYS A 89 2.93 -12.00 -15.37
CA LYS A 89 4.17 -11.69 -16.09
C LYS A 89 3.92 -10.69 -17.23
N GLU A 90 2.82 -10.83 -17.94
CA GLU A 90 2.42 -9.93 -19.04
C GLU A 90 2.15 -8.52 -18.51
N ASP A 91 1.51 -8.39 -17.34
CA ASP A 91 1.32 -7.10 -16.68
C ASP A 91 2.66 -6.45 -16.31
N ILE A 92 3.62 -7.24 -15.82
CA ILE A 92 4.97 -6.75 -15.49
C ILE A 92 5.71 -6.29 -16.74
N ASP A 93 5.61 -7.04 -17.85
CA ASP A 93 6.23 -6.68 -19.12
C ASP A 93 5.65 -5.36 -19.66
N ILE A 94 4.34 -5.12 -19.50
CA ILE A 94 3.71 -3.84 -19.81
C ILE A 94 4.25 -2.74 -18.92
N LEU A 95 4.23 -2.92 -17.58
CA LEU A 95 4.62 -1.92 -16.60
C LEU A 95 6.06 -1.44 -16.76
N PHE A 96 6.97 -2.34 -17.09
CA PHE A 96 8.40 -2.04 -17.28
C PHE A 96 8.82 -1.87 -18.75
N SER A 97 7.85 -1.84 -19.69
CA SER A 97 8.15 -1.50 -21.07
C SER A 97 8.62 -0.05 -21.17
N GLN A 98 9.49 0.21 -22.15
CA GLN A 98 9.95 1.56 -22.40
C GLN A 98 8.78 2.44 -22.85
N ASN A 99 8.49 3.46 -22.11
CA ASN A 99 7.46 4.46 -22.40
C ASN A 99 7.85 5.80 -21.75
N HIS A 100 9.02 6.28 -22.14
CA HIS A 100 9.51 7.56 -21.66
C HIS A 100 8.86 8.68 -22.48
N ASN A 101 7.82 9.27 -21.92
CA ASN A 101 7.15 10.44 -22.50
C ASN A 101 7.13 11.58 -21.48
N PRO A 102 8.19 12.43 -21.45
CA PRO A 102 8.31 13.53 -20.50
C PRO A 102 7.20 14.58 -20.62
N SER A 103 6.52 14.65 -21.78
CA SER A 103 5.39 15.56 -21.97
C SER A 103 4.12 15.11 -21.24
N GLU A 104 4.00 13.82 -20.96
CA GLU A 104 2.86 13.25 -20.24
C GLU A 104 3.16 13.07 -18.75
N TYR A 105 4.38 12.61 -18.43
CA TYR A 105 4.77 12.33 -17.05
C TYR A 105 6.29 12.39 -16.88
N ASN A 106 6.78 13.36 -16.12
CA ASN A 106 8.20 13.56 -15.83
C ASN A 106 8.47 13.99 -14.38
N LEU A 107 7.59 13.59 -13.46
CA LEU A 107 7.66 14.01 -12.06
C LEU A 107 8.95 13.52 -11.38
N MET A 108 9.28 12.26 -11.57
CA MET A 108 10.43 11.65 -10.91
C MET A 108 11.74 12.18 -11.49
N GLU A 109 11.82 12.30 -12.81
CA GLU A 109 12.99 12.83 -13.49
C GLU A 109 13.17 14.33 -13.20
N GLY A 110 12.09 15.10 -13.21
CA GLY A 110 12.13 16.56 -13.02
C GLY A 110 12.41 17.00 -11.58
N LEU A 111 11.90 16.28 -10.57
CA LEU A 111 11.98 16.71 -9.17
C LEU A 111 12.89 15.85 -8.30
N PHE A 112 13.09 14.58 -8.60
CA PHE A 112 13.73 13.62 -7.71
C PHE A 112 15.01 13.00 -8.28
N SER A 113 15.33 13.27 -9.57
CA SER A 113 16.59 12.87 -10.18
C SER A 113 17.77 13.56 -9.47
N ASN A 114 18.84 12.83 -9.27
CA ASN A 114 20.05 13.27 -8.52
C ASN A 114 19.81 13.66 -7.04
N LEU A 115 18.57 13.52 -6.53
CA LEU A 115 18.26 13.68 -5.10
C LEU A 115 18.04 12.31 -4.43
N PHE A 116 17.11 11.53 -4.95
CA PHE A 116 16.73 10.23 -4.41
C PHE A 116 17.07 9.08 -5.35
N PHE A 117 17.05 9.33 -6.66
CA PHE A 117 17.26 8.34 -7.71
C PHE A 117 18.31 8.84 -8.70
N CYS A 118 19.06 7.93 -9.33
CA CYS A 118 19.84 8.30 -10.50
C CYS A 118 18.89 8.62 -11.68
N PRO A 119 19.37 9.37 -12.72
CA PRO A 119 18.51 9.78 -13.83
C PRO A 119 17.80 8.61 -14.52
N GLU A 120 18.50 7.50 -14.73
CA GLU A 120 17.96 6.30 -15.39
C GLU A 120 16.84 5.66 -14.58
N GLU A 121 16.97 5.65 -13.26
CA GLU A 121 15.95 5.10 -12.37
C GLU A 121 14.74 6.02 -12.25
N ALA A 122 14.96 7.34 -12.22
CA ALA A 122 13.88 8.32 -12.24
C ALA A 122 13.06 8.22 -13.55
N ALA A 123 13.72 8.13 -14.70
CA ALA A 123 13.06 7.92 -16.00
C ALA A 123 12.30 6.57 -16.07
N LEU A 124 12.83 5.51 -15.45
CA LEU A 124 12.12 4.23 -15.32
C LEU A 124 10.86 4.36 -14.50
N LEU A 125 10.89 5.10 -13.39
CA LEU A 125 9.72 5.34 -12.53
C LEU A 125 8.64 6.16 -13.25
N ASP A 126 9.02 7.18 -14.03
CA ASP A 126 8.10 7.94 -14.87
C ASP A 126 7.48 7.05 -15.96
N SER A 127 8.27 6.23 -16.64
CA SER A 127 7.78 5.25 -17.62
C SER A 127 6.83 4.24 -16.97
N PHE A 128 7.17 3.71 -15.80
CA PHE A 128 6.29 2.81 -15.06
C PHE A 128 4.94 3.47 -14.76
N ARG A 129 4.97 4.69 -14.24
CA ARG A 129 3.73 5.44 -13.91
C ARG A 129 2.86 5.68 -15.15
N SER A 130 3.47 6.00 -16.30
CA SER A 130 2.79 6.18 -17.59
C SER A 130 2.20 4.87 -18.13
N ASN A 131 2.78 3.72 -17.75
CA ASN A 131 2.31 2.41 -18.16
C ASN A 131 1.15 1.87 -17.30
N VAL A 132 1.00 2.34 -16.05
CA VAL A 132 -0.07 1.87 -15.15
C VAL A 132 -1.46 1.90 -15.79
N PRO A 133 -1.91 2.98 -16.48
CA PRO A 133 -3.22 3.01 -17.14
C PRO A 133 -3.39 2.01 -18.28
N ARG A 134 -2.30 1.44 -18.82
CA ARG A 134 -2.35 0.40 -19.87
C ARG A 134 -2.82 -0.94 -19.30
N LEU A 135 -2.74 -1.14 -17.99
CA LEU A 135 -3.42 -2.22 -17.32
C LEU A 135 -4.91 -1.90 -17.28
N GLN A 136 -5.73 -2.64 -18.00
CA GLN A 136 -7.16 -2.35 -18.13
C GLN A 136 -7.95 -2.57 -16.82
N ASN A 137 -7.39 -3.34 -15.88
CA ASN A 137 -8.01 -3.67 -14.61
C ASN A 137 -7.55 -2.69 -13.51
N THR A 138 -8.49 -1.99 -12.88
CA THR A 138 -8.17 -0.98 -11.86
C THR A 138 -7.58 -1.57 -10.56
N PHE A 139 -7.88 -2.83 -10.24
CA PHE A 139 -7.23 -3.51 -9.09
C PHE A 139 -5.77 -3.84 -9.39
N LYS A 140 -5.46 -4.26 -10.61
CA LYS A 140 -4.08 -4.45 -11.07
C LYS A 140 -3.30 -3.13 -11.07
N GLN A 141 -3.94 -2.04 -11.49
CA GLN A 141 -3.35 -0.70 -11.40
C GLN A 141 -3.02 -0.34 -9.94
N ALA A 142 -3.96 -0.52 -9.04
CA ALA A 142 -3.78 -0.25 -7.62
C ALA A 142 -2.70 -1.14 -6.99
N LEU A 143 -2.68 -2.43 -7.33
CA LEU A 143 -1.69 -3.38 -6.86
C LEU A 143 -0.28 -3.00 -7.35
N SER A 144 -0.13 -2.64 -8.63
CA SER A 144 1.16 -2.22 -9.19
C SER A 144 1.71 -0.96 -8.52
N LEU A 145 0.85 0.03 -8.25
CA LEU A 145 1.23 1.24 -7.52
C LEU A 145 1.63 0.92 -6.08
N SER A 146 0.90 0.05 -5.38
CA SER A 146 1.20 -0.35 -4.01
C SER A 146 2.57 -1.05 -3.90
N VAL A 147 2.85 -1.99 -4.82
CA VAL A 147 4.15 -2.68 -4.89
C VAL A 147 5.26 -1.68 -5.22
N MET A 148 5.04 -0.77 -6.18
CA MET A 148 6.05 0.23 -6.54
C MET A 148 6.33 1.21 -5.39
N CYS A 149 5.30 1.74 -4.71
CA CYS A 149 5.48 2.58 -3.53
C CYS A 149 6.31 1.88 -2.45
N ARG A 150 6.04 0.59 -2.21
CA ARG A 150 6.83 -0.20 -1.26
C ARG A 150 8.27 -0.42 -1.73
N SER A 151 8.48 -0.57 -3.03
CA SER A 151 9.81 -0.76 -3.62
C SER A 151 10.68 0.48 -3.46
N ILE A 152 10.14 1.65 -3.76
CA ILE A 152 10.88 2.91 -3.63
C ILE A 152 11.16 3.26 -2.16
N THR A 153 10.24 2.97 -1.23
CA THR A 153 10.49 3.20 0.19
C THR A 153 11.58 2.30 0.78
N ARG A 154 11.83 1.12 0.20
CA ARG A 154 12.97 0.27 0.58
C ARG A 154 14.33 0.84 0.16
N LYS A 155 14.35 1.66 -0.89
CA LYS A 155 15.59 2.30 -1.37
C LYS A 155 15.98 3.53 -0.57
N VAL A 156 15.05 4.15 0.13
CA VAL A 156 15.34 5.35 0.91
C VAL A 156 15.66 4.98 2.36
N THR A 157 16.57 5.72 2.95
CA THR A 157 16.93 5.53 4.36
C THR A 157 15.73 5.87 5.23
N MET A 158 15.44 5.03 6.21
CA MET A 158 14.30 5.16 7.13
C MET A 158 12.93 4.96 6.48
N GLY A 159 12.86 4.60 5.19
CA GLY A 159 11.60 4.27 4.52
C GLY A 159 10.70 5.45 4.16
N HIS A 160 11.22 6.66 4.21
CA HIS A 160 10.51 7.87 3.81
C HIS A 160 11.45 8.90 3.17
N PHE A 161 10.91 9.82 2.38
CA PHE A 161 11.66 10.80 1.61
C PHE A 161 12.03 12.06 2.41
N ALA A 162 12.33 11.93 3.71
CA ALA A 162 12.64 13.06 4.59
C ALA A 162 14.05 13.65 4.39
N HIS A 163 14.96 12.93 3.73
CA HIS A 163 16.35 13.36 3.59
C HIS A 163 16.78 13.41 2.12
N THR A 164 17.21 14.57 1.67
CA THR A 164 17.74 14.82 0.31
C THR A 164 19.11 14.19 0.04
N GLN A 165 19.58 13.28 0.90
CA GLN A 165 20.89 12.65 0.81
C GLN A 165 20.84 11.16 0.46
N ALA A 166 19.74 10.69 -0.15
CA ALA A 166 19.57 9.27 -0.44
C ALA A 166 20.72 8.68 -1.28
N LEU A 167 21.17 9.39 -2.30
CA LEU A 167 22.30 8.95 -3.15
C LEU A 167 23.63 8.94 -2.40
N LYS A 168 23.89 9.87 -1.47
CA LYS A 168 25.08 9.84 -0.61
C LYS A 168 25.06 8.61 0.30
N TYR A 169 23.87 8.25 0.79
CA TYR A 169 23.71 7.05 1.62
C TYR A 169 23.88 5.76 0.82
N ALA A 170 23.51 5.75 -0.45
CA ALA A 170 23.79 4.65 -1.36
C ALA A 170 25.29 4.50 -1.69
N ALA A 171 26.07 5.56 -1.58
CA ALA A 171 27.52 5.54 -1.74
C ALA A 171 28.29 5.16 -0.45
N ASP A 172 27.63 5.09 0.72
CA ASP A 172 28.23 4.74 2.00
C ASP A 172 28.26 3.22 2.21
N PRO A 173 29.46 2.56 2.23
CA PRO A 173 29.56 1.11 2.37
C PRO A 173 28.96 0.56 3.67
N ILE A 174 29.00 1.33 4.77
CA ILE A 174 28.48 0.91 6.07
C ILE A 174 26.93 0.86 6.00
N ARG A 175 26.32 1.86 5.38
CA ARG A 175 24.86 1.91 5.19
C ARG A 175 24.39 0.84 4.20
N VAL A 176 25.09 0.66 3.10
CA VAL A 176 24.81 -0.40 2.12
C VAL A 176 24.92 -1.79 2.75
N LYS A 177 25.91 -2.03 3.63
CA LYS A 177 26.00 -3.31 4.37
C LYS A 177 24.78 -3.57 5.24
N ARG A 178 24.17 -2.54 5.83
CA ARG A 178 22.95 -2.64 6.66
C ARG A 178 21.66 -2.73 5.84
N ASN A 179 21.63 -2.04 4.72
CA ASN A 179 20.48 -2.05 3.81
C ASN A 179 20.95 -2.13 2.35
N ARG A 180 21.01 -3.34 1.82
CA ARG A 180 21.43 -3.60 0.43
C ARG A 180 20.45 -3.03 -0.61
N SER A 181 19.20 -2.75 -0.22
CA SER A 181 18.21 -2.15 -1.14
C SER A 181 18.62 -0.76 -1.61
N LEU A 182 19.48 -0.04 -0.89
CA LEU A 182 19.97 1.28 -1.29
C LEU A 182 20.63 1.31 -2.67
N ILE A 183 21.31 0.22 -3.06
CA ILE A 183 22.04 0.12 -4.34
C ILE A 183 21.36 -0.79 -5.37
N ARG A 184 20.28 -1.49 -4.97
CA ARG A 184 19.58 -2.40 -5.89
C ARG A 184 18.70 -1.60 -6.86
N PRO A 185 18.56 -2.03 -8.14
CA PRO A 185 17.56 -1.48 -9.04
C PRO A 185 16.16 -1.58 -8.43
N VAL A 186 15.33 -0.54 -8.58
CA VAL A 186 13.96 -0.54 -8.03
C VAL A 186 13.11 -1.65 -8.66
N ARG A 187 13.36 -1.98 -9.92
CA ARG A 187 12.71 -3.10 -10.62
C ARG A 187 12.95 -4.43 -9.90
N ASP A 188 14.18 -4.70 -9.49
CA ASP A 188 14.53 -5.96 -8.81
C ASP A 188 13.86 -6.05 -7.44
N ILE A 189 13.77 -4.91 -6.73
CA ILE A 189 13.05 -4.85 -5.46
C ILE A 189 11.55 -5.09 -5.68
N PHE A 190 10.98 -4.51 -6.73
CA PHE A 190 9.59 -4.74 -7.12
C PHE A 190 9.29 -6.22 -7.38
N LEU A 191 10.15 -6.89 -8.16
CA LEU A 191 9.98 -8.30 -8.49
C LEU A 191 10.11 -9.21 -7.25
N ASP A 192 10.99 -8.86 -6.31
CA ASP A 192 11.17 -9.61 -5.07
C ASP A 192 9.94 -9.54 -4.13
N ILE A 193 9.27 -8.39 -4.06
CA ILE A 193 8.16 -8.20 -3.13
C ILE A 193 6.79 -8.48 -3.75
N LEU A 194 6.70 -8.51 -5.07
CA LEU A 194 5.46 -8.78 -5.79
C LEU A 194 4.77 -10.10 -5.37
N PRO A 195 5.50 -11.22 -5.21
CA PRO A 195 4.86 -12.47 -4.74
C PRO A 195 4.13 -12.33 -3.41
N ASP A 196 4.68 -11.58 -2.46
CA ASP A 196 4.05 -11.34 -1.16
C ASP A 196 2.74 -10.53 -1.31
N TYR A 197 2.73 -9.53 -2.19
CA TYR A 197 1.54 -8.73 -2.47
C TYR A 197 0.48 -9.53 -3.22
N ASN A 198 0.85 -10.31 -4.23
CA ASN A 198 -0.07 -11.20 -4.91
C ASN A 198 -0.67 -12.24 -3.95
N ALA A 199 0.15 -12.82 -3.07
CA ALA A 199 -0.30 -13.79 -2.06
C ALA A 199 -1.20 -13.17 -0.99
N ALA A 200 -1.16 -11.85 -0.80
CA ALA A 200 -2.01 -11.13 0.14
C ALA A 200 -3.41 -10.84 -0.41
N VAL A 201 -3.63 -10.96 -1.71
CA VAL A 201 -4.96 -10.78 -2.33
C VAL A 201 -5.81 -12.03 -2.08
N PHE A 202 -6.99 -11.84 -1.49
CA PHE A 202 -7.93 -12.95 -1.27
C PHE A 202 -9.38 -12.48 -1.28
N ASN A 203 -10.30 -13.42 -1.49
CA ASN A 203 -11.73 -13.20 -1.44
C ASN A 203 -12.28 -13.77 -0.13
N ASN A 204 -12.81 -12.92 0.74
CA ASN A 204 -13.52 -13.31 1.95
C ASN A 204 -15.03 -13.45 1.74
N GLN A 205 -15.49 -13.49 0.49
CA GLN A 205 -16.91 -13.61 0.08
C GLN A 205 -17.79 -12.43 0.56
N LYS A 206 -17.18 -11.28 0.86
CA LYS A 206 -17.86 -10.07 1.29
C LYS A 206 -17.65 -8.93 0.28
N SER A 207 -18.57 -7.97 0.25
CA SER A 207 -18.52 -6.79 -0.63
C SER A 207 -17.66 -5.69 -0.01
N ASN A 208 -16.36 -5.89 0.03
CA ASN A 208 -15.43 -4.91 0.57
C ASN A 208 -15.29 -3.69 -0.35
N LYS A 209 -14.99 -2.50 0.23
CA LYS A 209 -14.80 -1.26 -0.53
C LYS A 209 -13.69 -0.41 0.03
N SER A 210 -12.98 0.28 -0.86
CA SER A 210 -12.02 1.32 -0.54
C SER A 210 -12.50 2.67 -1.06
N PHE A 211 -12.44 3.70 -0.22
CA PHE A 211 -12.85 5.06 -0.55
C PHE A 211 -11.67 6.02 -0.49
N HIS A 212 -11.70 7.04 -1.36
CA HIS A 212 -10.76 8.14 -1.39
C HIS A 212 -11.53 9.45 -1.19
N LYS A 213 -11.89 9.72 0.06
CA LYS A 213 -12.78 10.85 0.39
C LYS A 213 -12.39 11.51 1.70
N ASN A 214 -12.84 12.75 1.88
CA ASN A 214 -12.91 13.34 3.19
C ASN A 214 -13.90 12.54 4.05
N ILE A 215 -13.47 12.10 5.23
CA ILE A 215 -14.30 11.26 6.11
C ILE A 215 -15.60 11.95 6.56
N LEU A 216 -15.57 13.27 6.74
CA LEU A 216 -16.76 14.05 7.11
C LEU A 216 -17.83 14.06 6.00
N GLU A 217 -17.42 13.92 4.75
CA GLU A 217 -18.31 13.82 3.59
C GLU A 217 -18.76 12.37 3.35
N LEU A 218 -17.88 11.41 3.62
CA LEU A 218 -18.16 10.00 3.40
C LEU A 218 -19.14 9.45 4.46
N LEU A 219 -18.88 9.70 5.74
CA LEU A 219 -19.57 9.06 6.85
C LEU A 219 -21.10 9.23 6.78
N PRO A 220 -21.66 10.41 6.46
CA PRO A 220 -23.13 10.57 6.33
C PRO A 220 -23.74 9.80 5.15
N THR A 221 -22.94 9.33 4.20
CA THR A 221 -23.42 8.57 3.02
C THR A 221 -23.46 7.07 3.23
N LEU A 222 -22.84 6.59 4.33
CA LEU A 222 -22.81 5.18 4.67
C LEU A 222 -23.95 4.82 5.61
N SER A 223 -24.50 3.64 5.42
CA SER A 223 -25.54 3.05 6.27
C SER A 223 -25.12 1.63 6.66
N ASN A 224 -25.71 1.13 7.74
CA ASN A 224 -25.49 -0.25 8.22
C ASN A 224 -24.02 -0.56 8.52
N ILE A 225 -23.32 0.35 9.20
CA ILE A 225 -21.98 0.13 9.76
C ILE A 225 -22.16 -0.25 11.23
N ASP A 226 -21.67 -1.43 11.60
CA ASP A 226 -21.75 -1.90 13.00
C ASP A 226 -20.58 -1.36 13.84
N LEU A 227 -19.41 -1.18 13.23
CA LEU A 227 -18.20 -0.71 13.91
C LEU A 227 -17.43 0.28 13.04
N VAL A 228 -17.03 1.39 13.64
CA VAL A 228 -16.11 2.34 13.00
C VAL A 228 -14.80 2.37 13.80
N TYR A 229 -13.70 2.08 13.11
CA TYR A 229 -12.35 2.26 13.66
C TYR A 229 -11.83 3.65 13.29
N PHE A 230 -11.49 4.45 14.31
CA PHE A 230 -10.97 5.81 14.17
C PHE A 230 -9.52 5.89 14.66
N ASP A 231 -8.59 6.15 13.76
CA ASP A 231 -7.18 6.44 14.06
C ASP A 231 -6.73 7.66 13.24
N PRO A 232 -7.25 8.86 13.55
CA PRO A 232 -6.98 10.07 12.77
C PRO A 232 -5.52 10.48 12.88
N PRO A 233 -4.99 11.26 11.91
CA PRO A 233 -3.66 11.83 11.96
C PRO A 233 -3.45 12.62 13.26
N TYR A 234 -2.30 12.44 13.90
CA TYR A 234 -1.97 13.15 15.12
C TYR A 234 -1.56 14.60 14.81
N CYS A 235 -2.10 15.56 15.59
CA CYS A 235 -1.75 16.98 15.49
C CYS A 235 -0.35 17.25 16.07
N ASN A 236 0.69 16.73 15.43
CA ASN A 236 2.09 17.00 15.75
C ASN A 236 2.90 17.08 14.47
N SER A 237 4.20 17.32 14.59
CA SER A 237 5.13 17.43 13.45
C SER A 237 5.13 16.22 12.48
N HIS A 238 4.49 15.11 12.86
CA HIS A 238 4.34 13.94 11.99
C HIS A 238 3.15 14.05 11.03
N ALA A 239 2.19 14.94 11.28
CA ALA A 239 1.09 15.22 10.37
C ALA A 239 1.56 15.94 9.08
N ASP A 240 2.71 16.61 9.14
CA ASP A 240 3.30 17.33 8.00
C ASP A 240 3.92 16.40 6.94
N TYR A 241 4.00 15.09 7.21
CA TYR A 241 4.54 14.09 6.29
C TYR A 241 3.46 13.34 5.47
N GLN A 242 2.22 13.77 5.59
CA GLN A 242 1.09 13.14 4.88
C GLN A 242 0.65 13.95 3.67
#